data_4c6df3108f93776568d9cc8c6ba910cc
#
_entry.id   4c6df3108f93776568d9cc8c6ba910cc
#
_cell.length_a   1.000
_cell.length_b   1.000
_cell.length_c   1.000
_cell.angle_alpha   90.00
_cell.angle_beta   90.00
_cell.angle_gamma   90.00
#
_symmetry.space_group_name_H-M   'P 1'
#
loop_
_entity.id
_entity.type
_entity.pdbx_description
1 polymer ?
#
loop_
_entity_poly.entity_id
_entity_poly.type
_entity_poly.pdbx_seq_one_letter_code
_entity_poly.pdbx_strand_id
1 'polypeptide(L)'
;GRLDRLVSTYADHDLRGAGCVAIDPALLDTVNRMAEGYKVGSARPPQAERPKRLRDSWFTNEDDVHLEPGTGKEDAARWLKRLRELDCFMSMPWANANASSVAKANNPFLTYEGLQRGNHTIERILGAKPATTVLAVGSGYVDQQLPLPALVADNTSWPGRAVTFDASLGALLAQTGSKPQTVGYSNPELRYDYSLDSDLSRAITGGAALSLAASDDTVARLPNYLDPSAAEYALDSAEALIASGKSHPRTVGSLKQETAEPGSLPGSPFSDPAAFAESDIVRVEQQARYTDELMNIMVDDPDIALTRYEFVLPLRRDLLAALSLTNRDSLGSNAEAQRRFTDTMDVHSDTLRDLRSSVALIPPGNVYTRVSESSPLLIVAENGLPLPVEAKLQYDAPDGARLNTPKSVRIPAKGSITVSMTADMPKDVDRTDIGLWLATPEKQTISEPINIAVQTRAGIVSVYGVGIAGALALVLATLFRLGRHRRKKSQRLKK
;
A
#
# COMPACT_ATOMS: atom_id res chain seq x y z
N GLY A 1 13.81 26.80 6.64
CA GLY A 1 12.37 26.69 6.41
C GLY A 1 11.56 26.65 7.71
N ARG A 2 10.22 26.50 7.63
CA ARG A 2 9.34 26.46 8.81
C ARG A 2 9.74 25.42 9.85
N LEU A 3 9.96 24.19 9.43
CA LEU A 3 10.35 23.08 10.33
C LEU A 3 11.69 23.35 11.03
N ASP A 4 12.63 23.95 10.33
CA ASP A 4 13.93 24.29 10.89
C ASP A 4 13.80 25.37 11.99
N ARG A 5 12.98 26.40 11.75
CA ARG A 5 12.67 27.43 12.75
C ARG A 5 11.95 26.86 13.98
N LEU A 6 10.97 25.94 13.78
CA LEU A 6 10.29 25.29 14.90
C LEU A 6 11.25 24.52 15.80
N VAL A 7 12.20 23.78 15.23
CA VAL A 7 13.22 23.06 16.01
C VAL A 7 14.13 24.05 16.75
N SER A 8 14.56 25.13 16.08
CA SER A 8 15.36 26.18 16.73
C SER A 8 14.59 26.87 17.87
N THR A 9 13.35 27.29 17.61
CA THR A 9 12.51 27.93 18.63
C THR A 9 12.34 27.03 19.87
N TYR A 10 12.09 25.72 19.66
CA TYR A 10 11.99 24.79 20.78
C TYR A 10 13.33 24.63 21.53
N ALA A 11 14.45 24.54 20.81
CA ALA A 11 15.78 24.36 21.40
C ALA A 11 16.27 25.59 22.18
N ASP A 12 15.80 26.80 21.82
CA ASP A 12 16.18 28.06 22.44
C ASP A 12 15.47 28.30 23.81
N HIS A 13 14.47 27.47 24.18
CA HIS A 13 13.71 27.59 25.45
C HIS A 13 14.11 26.53 26.46
N ASP A 14 14.32 26.94 27.71
CA ASP A 14 14.62 26.05 28.83
C ASP A 14 13.34 25.62 29.58
N LEU A 15 12.72 24.52 29.12
CA LEU A 15 11.56 23.92 29.76
C LEU A 15 11.92 22.95 30.89
N ARG A 16 13.21 22.84 31.28
CA ARG A 16 13.70 21.96 32.33
C ARG A 16 13.20 20.52 32.22
N GLY A 17 13.10 19.99 30.99
CA GLY A 17 12.62 18.64 30.69
C GLY A 17 11.10 18.44 30.67
N ALA A 18 10.29 19.50 30.85
CA ALA A 18 8.84 19.43 30.78
C ALA A 18 8.31 19.40 29.28
N GLY A 19 9.14 19.80 28.33
CA GLY A 19 8.79 19.74 26.91
C GLY A 19 9.13 18.41 26.26
N CYS A 20 8.34 18.00 25.27
CA CYS A 20 8.62 16.83 24.45
C CYS A 20 8.10 17.01 23.01
N VAL A 21 8.89 16.61 22.03
CA VAL A 21 8.53 16.73 20.63
C VAL A 21 7.76 15.49 20.16
N ALA A 22 6.46 15.67 19.86
CA ALA A 22 5.70 14.65 19.15
C ALA A 22 6.06 14.72 17.66
N ILE A 23 6.64 13.64 17.11
CA ILE A 23 7.13 13.61 15.74
C ILE A 23 6.40 12.57 14.89
N ASP A 24 6.04 12.97 13.66
CA ASP A 24 5.52 12.07 12.65
C ASP A 24 6.65 11.22 12.06
N PRO A 25 6.60 9.86 12.23
CA PRO A 25 7.62 8.98 11.69
C PRO A 25 7.73 9.03 10.15
N ALA A 26 6.64 9.34 9.43
CA ALA A 26 6.67 9.48 7.98
C ALA A 26 7.47 10.72 7.54
N LEU A 27 7.28 11.84 8.25
CA LEU A 27 8.10 13.04 8.04
C LEU A 27 9.57 12.75 8.29
N LEU A 28 9.87 12.08 9.40
CA LEU A 28 11.24 11.74 9.79
C LEU A 28 11.92 10.81 8.75
N ASP A 29 11.24 9.76 8.30
CA ASP A 29 11.74 8.83 7.28
C ASP A 29 11.94 9.55 5.93
N THR A 30 11.01 10.44 5.57
CA THR A 30 11.12 11.24 4.33
C THR A 30 12.33 12.16 4.37
N VAL A 31 12.52 12.90 5.44
CA VAL A 31 13.67 13.82 5.58
C VAL A 31 14.98 13.06 5.66
N ASN A 32 15.00 11.87 6.30
CA ASN A 32 16.19 11.02 6.31
C ASN A 32 16.59 10.57 4.90
N ARG A 33 15.62 10.12 4.08
CA ARG A 33 15.90 9.78 2.67
C ARG A 33 16.36 10.99 1.86
N MET A 34 15.79 12.16 2.10
CA MET A 34 16.25 13.39 1.44
C MET A 34 17.70 13.71 1.79
N ALA A 35 18.12 13.49 3.04
CA ALA A 35 19.51 13.69 3.49
C ALA A 35 20.49 12.68 2.86
N GLU A 36 20.04 11.49 2.54
CA GLU A 36 20.83 10.48 1.80
C GLU A 36 20.94 10.82 0.30
N GLY A 37 19.96 11.52 -0.25
CA GLY A 37 19.84 11.93 -1.64
C GLY A 37 18.59 11.36 -2.29
N TYR A 38 17.94 12.17 -3.12
CA TYR A 38 16.69 11.80 -3.78
C TYR A 38 16.61 12.39 -5.19
N LYS A 39 15.69 11.85 -5.97
CA LYS A 39 15.37 12.35 -7.31
C LYS A 39 13.94 12.88 -7.34
N VAL A 40 13.71 13.87 -8.17
CA VAL A 40 12.40 14.50 -8.40
C VAL A 40 12.01 14.29 -9.86
N GLY A 41 10.76 13.96 -10.11
CA GLY A 41 10.21 13.79 -11.46
C GLY A 41 8.71 14.07 -11.50
N SER A 42 8.17 14.21 -12.70
CA SER A 42 6.74 14.43 -12.94
C SER A 42 5.86 13.23 -12.60
N ALA A 43 6.44 12.03 -12.63
CA ALA A 43 5.76 10.78 -12.31
C ALA A 43 6.70 9.81 -11.57
N ARG A 44 6.13 8.86 -10.84
CA ARG A 44 6.89 7.75 -10.25
C ARG A 44 7.20 6.72 -11.34
N PRO A 45 8.44 6.22 -11.46
CA PRO A 45 8.75 5.13 -12.38
C PRO A 45 7.88 3.89 -12.08
N PRO A 46 7.50 3.12 -13.10
CA PRO A 46 6.75 1.87 -12.91
C PRO A 46 7.57 0.88 -12.07
N GLN A 47 6.92 0.24 -11.10
CA GLN A 47 7.58 -0.70 -10.18
C GLN A 47 7.57 -2.14 -10.69
N ALA A 48 6.76 -2.43 -11.69
CA ALA A 48 6.69 -3.72 -12.36
C ALA A 48 6.64 -3.53 -13.86
N GLU A 49 7.22 -4.48 -14.58
CA GLU A 49 7.16 -4.50 -16.04
C GLU A 49 5.85 -5.16 -16.48
N ARG A 50 5.10 -4.50 -17.38
CA ARG A 50 3.90 -5.11 -17.95
C ARG A 50 4.30 -6.19 -18.95
N PRO A 51 3.62 -7.36 -18.97
CA PRO A 51 3.84 -8.38 -19.97
C PRO A 51 3.65 -7.82 -21.37
N LYS A 52 4.69 -7.93 -22.21
CA LYS A 52 4.67 -7.45 -23.58
C LYS A 52 4.64 -8.65 -24.52
N ARG A 53 3.64 -8.73 -25.40
CA ARG A 53 3.72 -9.67 -26.53
C ARG A 53 4.87 -9.25 -27.43
N LEU A 54 5.61 -10.19 -27.98
CA LEU A 54 6.74 -9.93 -28.92
C LEU A 54 6.39 -8.92 -30.02
N ARG A 55 5.13 -8.91 -30.47
CA ARG A 55 4.61 -7.98 -31.47
C ARG A 55 4.48 -6.55 -30.95
N ASP A 56 4.19 -6.38 -29.65
CA ASP A 56 3.90 -5.06 -29.05
C ASP A 56 5.21 -4.41 -28.55
N SER A 57 6.28 -5.19 -28.33
CA SER A 57 7.59 -4.69 -27.90
C SER A 57 8.30 -3.81 -28.96
N TRP A 58 7.86 -3.87 -30.21
CA TRP A 58 8.47 -3.09 -31.31
C TRP A 58 7.92 -1.67 -31.43
N PHE A 59 6.83 -1.34 -30.71
CA PHE A 59 6.11 -0.06 -30.81
C PHE A 59 5.97 0.69 -29.50
N THR A 60 6.47 0.16 -28.39
CA THR A 60 6.44 0.86 -27.10
C THR A 60 7.69 1.72 -26.95
N ASN A 61 7.52 3.03 -27.14
CA ASN A 61 8.41 3.98 -26.48
C ASN A 61 8.16 3.81 -24.97
N GLU A 62 9.16 3.38 -24.25
CA GLU A 62 9.17 3.56 -22.80
C GLU A 62 9.17 5.07 -22.60
N ASP A 63 8.10 5.61 -22.01
CA ASP A 63 8.11 6.98 -21.50
C ASP A 63 9.14 7.00 -20.36
N ASP A 64 10.38 7.31 -20.70
CA ASP A 64 11.46 7.49 -19.74
C ASP A 64 11.07 8.64 -18.82
N VAL A 65 10.66 8.31 -17.59
CA VAL A 65 10.36 9.29 -16.57
C VAL A 65 11.64 10.06 -16.27
N HIS A 66 11.70 11.31 -16.72
CA HIS A 66 12.86 12.16 -16.47
C HIS A 66 12.93 12.50 -14.98
N LEU A 67 14.02 12.08 -14.34
CA LEU A 67 14.27 12.29 -12.92
C LEU A 67 15.49 13.18 -12.73
N GLU A 68 15.33 14.29 -12.01
CA GLU A 68 16.41 15.21 -11.66
C GLU A 68 16.84 15.02 -10.20
N PRO A 69 18.11 15.27 -9.84
CA PRO A 69 18.55 15.27 -8.46
C PRO A 69 17.79 16.32 -7.64
N GLY A 70 17.29 15.95 -6.45
CA GLY A 70 16.66 16.89 -5.55
C GLY A 70 17.67 17.85 -4.89
N THR A 71 17.28 19.08 -4.67
CA THR A 71 18.14 20.15 -4.16
C THR A 71 18.15 20.28 -2.62
N GLY A 72 17.26 19.58 -1.91
CA GLY A 72 17.06 19.72 -0.46
C GLY A 72 17.95 18.83 0.42
N LYS A 73 18.94 18.14 -0.12
CA LYS A 73 19.78 17.18 0.62
C LYS A 73 20.47 17.81 1.84
N GLU A 74 21.13 18.94 1.67
CA GLU A 74 21.89 19.60 2.73
C GLU A 74 20.96 20.21 3.80
N ASP A 75 19.81 20.75 3.39
CA ASP A 75 18.81 21.29 4.31
C ASP A 75 18.21 20.16 5.19
N ALA A 76 17.92 19.01 4.59
CA ALA A 76 17.44 17.83 5.29
C ALA A 76 18.46 17.32 6.32
N ALA A 77 19.73 17.18 5.92
CA ALA A 77 20.81 16.75 6.80
C ALA A 77 21.01 17.72 7.97
N ARG A 78 20.96 19.04 7.73
CA ARG A 78 21.08 20.08 8.75
C ARG A 78 19.93 20.05 9.76
N TRP A 79 18.70 19.88 9.25
CA TRP A 79 17.51 19.73 10.11
C TRP A 79 17.59 18.51 11.02
N LEU A 80 17.96 17.34 10.46
CA LEU A 80 18.13 16.11 11.24
C LEU A 80 19.22 16.26 12.31
N LYS A 81 20.31 16.96 12.00
CA LYS A 81 21.38 17.21 12.99
C LYS A 81 20.83 17.98 14.18
N ARG A 82 20.09 19.08 13.95
CA ARG A 82 19.49 19.88 15.03
C ARG A 82 18.45 19.07 15.83
N LEU A 83 17.64 18.30 15.11
CA LEU A 83 16.63 17.46 15.78
C LEU A 83 17.27 16.44 16.74
N ARG A 84 18.44 15.88 16.39
CA ARG A 84 19.19 14.96 17.25
C ARG A 84 19.77 15.60 18.51
N GLU A 85 19.82 16.91 18.59
CA GLU A 85 20.27 17.67 19.77
C GLU A 85 19.15 17.82 20.82
N LEU A 86 17.91 17.44 20.51
CA LEU A 86 16.79 17.48 21.44
C LEU A 86 16.71 16.19 22.28
N ASP A 87 16.26 16.33 23.52
CA ASP A 87 16.31 15.26 24.53
C ASP A 87 15.05 14.41 24.64
N CYS A 88 13.88 14.93 24.19
CA CYS A 88 12.61 14.25 24.38
C CYS A 88 11.81 14.09 23.09
N PHE A 89 11.49 12.82 22.77
CA PHE A 89 10.64 12.47 21.64
C PHE A 89 9.51 11.54 22.06
N MET A 90 8.35 11.71 21.40
CA MET A 90 7.26 10.75 21.40
C MET A 90 6.75 10.53 19.97
N SER A 91 6.23 9.34 19.68
CA SER A 91 5.77 9.02 18.35
C SER A 91 4.34 9.51 18.11
N MET A 92 4.10 10.07 16.94
CA MET A 92 2.76 10.15 16.33
C MET A 92 2.46 8.88 15.53
N PRO A 93 1.21 8.61 15.13
CA PRO A 93 0.90 7.66 14.08
C PRO A 93 1.65 8.02 12.79
N TRP A 94 2.02 7.00 12.00
CA TRP A 94 2.66 7.21 10.69
C TRP A 94 1.82 8.13 9.81
N ALA A 95 2.42 9.17 9.23
CA ALA A 95 1.77 10.21 8.42
C ALA A 95 0.64 10.97 9.16
N ASN A 96 0.71 11.05 10.50
CA ASN A 96 -0.37 11.58 11.33
C ASN A 96 -1.75 10.95 10.99
N ALA A 97 -1.76 9.64 10.68
CA ALA A 97 -2.98 8.92 10.38
C ALA A 97 -3.95 8.90 11.57
N ASN A 98 -5.24 8.96 11.31
CA ASN A 98 -6.25 8.80 12.35
C ASN A 98 -6.15 7.39 12.96
N ALA A 99 -5.69 7.32 14.22
CA ALA A 99 -5.39 6.06 14.89
C ALA A 99 -6.62 5.15 15.02
N SER A 100 -7.79 5.72 15.29
CA SER A 100 -9.04 4.98 15.35
C SER A 100 -9.44 4.39 13.98
N SER A 101 -9.28 5.16 12.89
CA SER A 101 -9.56 4.68 11.53
C SER A 101 -8.59 3.57 11.11
N VAL A 102 -7.30 3.69 11.49
CA VAL A 102 -6.31 2.62 11.27
C VAL A 102 -6.71 1.34 12.01
N ALA A 103 -7.16 1.45 13.26
CA ALA A 103 -7.62 0.29 14.03
C ALA A 103 -8.91 -0.32 13.46
N LYS A 104 -9.87 0.51 13.01
CA LYS A 104 -11.14 0.07 12.37
C LYS A 104 -10.90 -0.66 11.04
N ALA A 105 -9.86 -0.30 10.28
CA ALA A 105 -9.49 -1.00 9.05
C ALA A 105 -9.06 -2.47 9.30
N ASN A 106 -8.93 -2.89 10.55
CA ASN A 106 -8.75 -4.27 11.01
C ASN A 106 -7.68 -5.06 10.23
N ASN A 107 -6.60 -4.39 9.85
CA ASN A 107 -5.48 -5.00 9.14
C ASN A 107 -4.23 -4.99 10.03
N PRO A 108 -3.66 -6.16 10.40
CA PRO A 108 -2.54 -6.26 11.34
C PRO A 108 -1.28 -5.54 10.86
N PHE A 109 -0.98 -5.62 9.55
CA PHE A 109 0.20 -4.97 8.97
C PHE A 109 0.04 -3.45 8.95
N LEU A 110 -1.16 -2.95 8.62
CA LEU A 110 -1.46 -1.52 8.65
C LEU A 110 -1.39 -0.98 10.08
N THR A 111 -1.95 -1.70 11.05
CA THR A 111 -1.88 -1.36 12.48
C THR A 111 -0.44 -1.32 12.97
N TYR A 112 0.39 -2.32 12.62
CA TYR A 112 1.79 -2.36 13.01
C TYR A 112 2.58 -1.17 12.43
N GLU A 113 2.49 -0.94 11.12
CA GLU A 113 3.20 0.18 10.46
C GLU A 113 2.71 1.54 10.95
N GLY A 114 1.39 1.70 11.13
CA GLY A 114 0.77 2.96 11.50
C GLY A 114 0.96 3.35 12.96
N LEU A 115 0.88 2.39 13.88
CA LEU A 115 0.74 2.67 15.31
C LEU A 115 1.88 2.16 16.18
N GLN A 116 2.72 1.22 15.71
CA GLN A 116 3.74 0.61 16.55
C GLN A 116 5.17 0.89 16.09
N ARG A 117 5.39 0.96 14.77
CA ARG A 117 6.75 1.09 14.20
C ARG A 117 7.37 2.47 14.39
N GLY A 118 6.59 3.48 14.78
CA GLY A 118 7.05 4.86 14.90
C GLY A 118 8.23 5.00 15.90
N ASN A 119 8.14 4.36 17.06
CA ASN A 119 9.21 4.39 18.06
C ASN A 119 10.53 3.84 17.52
N HIS A 120 10.50 2.72 16.80
CA HIS A 120 11.68 2.16 16.15
C HIS A 120 12.25 3.08 15.06
N THR A 121 11.38 3.79 14.33
CA THR A 121 11.82 4.75 13.30
C THR A 121 12.57 5.93 13.95
N ILE A 122 12.07 6.45 15.07
CA ILE A 122 12.73 7.50 15.87
C ILE A 122 14.11 7.01 16.32
N GLU A 123 14.18 5.85 16.99
CA GLU A 123 15.43 5.28 17.48
C GLU A 123 16.45 5.07 16.35
N ARG A 124 16.02 4.49 15.23
CA ARG A 124 16.89 4.23 14.08
C ARG A 124 17.47 5.50 13.45
N ILE A 125 16.65 6.56 13.32
CA ILE A 125 17.06 7.77 12.58
C ILE A 125 17.74 8.78 13.51
N LEU A 126 17.20 8.99 14.70
CA LEU A 126 17.73 9.99 15.63
C LEU A 126 18.79 9.42 16.58
N GLY A 127 18.84 8.09 16.77
CA GLY A 127 19.73 7.47 17.76
C GLY A 127 19.25 7.63 19.21
N ALA A 128 18.06 8.21 19.42
CA ALA A 128 17.47 8.48 20.72
C ALA A 128 16.24 7.59 20.94
N LYS A 129 16.13 6.97 22.12
CA LYS A 129 14.91 6.26 22.49
C LYS A 129 13.80 7.26 22.79
N PRO A 130 12.56 6.99 22.32
CA PRO A 130 11.41 7.79 22.73
C PRO A 130 11.27 7.81 24.25
N ALA A 131 10.92 8.97 24.81
CA ALA A 131 10.77 9.16 26.27
C ALA A 131 9.61 8.35 26.85
N THR A 132 8.67 7.95 26.02
CA THR A 132 7.49 7.17 26.39
C THR A 132 7.02 6.32 25.23
N THR A 133 6.27 5.26 25.54
CA THR A 133 5.55 4.44 24.53
C THR A 133 4.17 5.02 24.20
N VAL A 134 3.74 6.09 24.84
CA VAL A 134 2.46 6.77 24.59
C VAL A 134 2.45 7.36 23.18
N LEU A 135 1.40 7.07 22.43
CA LEU A 135 1.21 7.54 21.07
C LEU A 135 0.51 8.91 21.08
N ALA A 136 1.12 9.93 20.50
CA ALA A 136 0.53 11.25 20.35
C ALA A 136 -0.47 11.23 19.17
N VAL A 137 -1.71 10.81 19.44
CA VAL A 137 -2.73 10.69 18.39
C VAL A 137 -3.19 12.06 17.89
N GLY A 138 -3.19 12.28 16.56
CA GLY A 138 -3.49 13.58 15.96
C GLY A 138 -4.90 14.10 16.27
N SER A 139 -5.89 13.22 16.39
CA SER A 139 -7.28 13.57 16.76
C SER A 139 -7.43 14.08 18.21
N GLY A 140 -6.51 13.71 19.12
CA GLY A 140 -6.65 13.97 20.56
C GLY A 140 -7.68 13.11 21.27
N TYR A 141 -8.23 12.09 20.63
CA TYR A 141 -9.12 11.08 21.22
C TYR A 141 -9.00 9.76 20.45
N VAL A 142 -9.48 8.68 21.05
CA VAL A 142 -9.56 7.36 20.42
C VAL A 142 -10.91 6.70 20.76
N ASP A 143 -11.52 6.05 19.77
CA ASP A 143 -12.75 5.27 19.92
C ASP A 143 -12.54 3.77 19.68
N GLN A 144 -11.29 3.36 19.45
CA GLN A 144 -10.87 1.98 19.27
C GLN A 144 -9.72 1.62 20.21
N GLN A 145 -9.63 0.36 20.60
CA GLN A 145 -8.51 -0.19 21.34
C GLN A 145 -7.24 -0.10 20.48
N LEU A 146 -6.22 0.58 20.98
CA LEU A 146 -4.92 0.68 20.34
C LEU A 146 -3.91 -0.28 20.96
N PRO A 147 -2.87 -0.68 20.21
CA PRO A 147 -1.78 -1.54 20.73
C PRO A 147 -0.89 -0.81 21.76
N LEU A 148 -0.88 0.52 21.74
CA LEU A 148 -0.10 1.40 22.66
C LEU A 148 -1.04 2.35 23.40
N PRO A 149 -0.65 2.84 24.59
CA PRO A 149 -1.36 3.91 25.26
C PRO A 149 -1.40 5.17 24.40
N ALA A 150 -2.49 5.95 24.45
CA ALA A 150 -2.66 7.17 23.68
C ALA A 150 -2.65 8.42 24.57
N LEU A 151 -2.19 9.55 24.01
CA LEU A 151 -2.36 10.87 24.59
C LEU A 151 -3.72 11.44 24.11
N VAL A 152 -4.67 11.60 25.03
CA VAL A 152 -6.07 11.99 24.74
C VAL A 152 -6.53 13.17 25.60
N ALA A 153 -7.53 13.88 25.13
CA ALA A 153 -8.15 14.97 25.89
C ALA A 153 -8.93 14.43 27.11
N ASP A 154 -8.85 15.11 28.24
CA ASP A 154 -9.42 14.69 29.52
C ASP A 154 -10.96 14.65 29.54
N ASN A 155 -11.62 15.33 28.60
CA ASN A 155 -13.07 15.32 28.43
C ASN A 155 -13.58 14.20 27.50
N THR A 156 -12.69 13.29 27.05
CA THR A 156 -13.02 12.15 26.19
C THR A 156 -13.04 10.84 26.97
N SER A 157 -13.62 9.80 26.41
CA SER A 157 -13.55 8.44 26.92
C SER A 157 -12.72 7.58 25.97
N TRP A 158 -11.96 6.63 26.51
CA TRP A 158 -11.04 5.81 25.71
C TRP A 158 -11.10 4.33 26.11
N PRO A 159 -10.88 3.40 25.18
CA PRO A 159 -10.64 2.01 25.53
C PRO A 159 -9.16 1.77 25.83
N GLY A 160 -8.86 0.95 26.87
CA GLY A 160 -7.49 0.60 27.23
C GLY A 160 -6.80 1.61 28.12
N ARG A 161 -5.54 2.00 27.82
CA ARG A 161 -4.74 2.91 28.63
C ARG A 161 -4.47 4.22 27.89
N ALA A 162 -4.51 5.33 28.60
CA ALA A 162 -4.21 6.65 28.07
C ALA A 162 -3.47 7.52 29.07
N VAL A 163 -2.88 8.60 28.56
CA VAL A 163 -2.44 9.78 29.29
C VAL A 163 -3.32 10.92 28.87
N THR A 164 -3.79 11.72 29.79
CA THR A 164 -4.69 12.84 29.49
C THR A 164 -3.95 14.16 29.36
N PHE A 165 -4.47 15.04 28.52
CA PHE A 165 -4.11 16.46 28.43
C PHE A 165 -5.36 17.32 28.62
N ASP A 166 -5.17 18.58 29.05
CA ASP A 166 -6.29 19.52 29.26
C ASP A 166 -6.98 19.84 27.91
N ALA A 167 -8.25 19.40 27.79
CA ALA A 167 -9.07 19.57 26.58
C ALA A 167 -9.33 21.03 26.24
N SER A 168 -9.62 21.87 27.24
CA SER A 168 -9.93 23.28 27.04
C SER A 168 -8.71 24.06 26.56
N LEU A 169 -7.55 23.83 27.20
CA LEU A 169 -6.29 24.41 26.80
C LEU A 169 -5.87 23.91 25.42
N GLY A 170 -5.96 22.61 25.16
CA GLY A 170 -5.64 22.02 23.86
C GLY A 170 -6.51 22.58 22.73
N ALA A 171 -7.80 22.81 22.98
CA ALA A 171 -8.72 23.43 22.02
C ALA A 171 -8.36 24.90 21.72
N LEU A 172 -7.96 25.68 22.71
CA LEU A 172 -7.53 27.07 22.54
C LEU A 172 -6.17 27.14 21.80
N LEU A 173 -5.22 26.27 22.15
CA LEU A 173 -3.92 26.18 21.45
C LEU A 173 -4.10 25.74 20.00
N ALA A 174 -5.08 24.87 19.69
CA ALA A 174 -5.36 24.43 18.32
C ALA A 174 -5.81 25.57 17.40
N GLN A 175 -6.30 26.66 17.95
CA GLN A 175 -6.71 27.86 17.21
C GLN A 175 -5.55 28.79 16.87
N THR A 176 -4.37 28.56 17.43
CA THR A 176 -3.21 29.44 17.18
C THR A 176 -2.60 29.25 15.80
N GLY A 177 -1.95 30.29 15.29
CA GLY A 177 -1.23 30.27 14.03
C GLY A 177 -2.08 30.53 12.78
N SER A 178 -1.45 30.38 11.62
CA SER A 178 -2.03 30.69 10.30
C SER A 178 -3.00 29.63 9.77
N LYS A 179 -3.04 28.45 10.39
CA LYS A 179 -3.97 27.34 10.05
C LYS A 179 -4.68 26.85 11.30
N PRO A 180 -5.64 27.60 11.81
CA PRO A 180 -6.39 27.21 13.00
C PRO A 180 -7.12 25.88 12.77
N GLN A 181 -7.11 25.03 13.80
CA GLN A 181 -7.68 23.68 13.77
C GLN A 181 -8.96 23.62 14.59
N THR A 182 -9.95 22.90 14.07
CA THR A 182 -11.15 22.55 14.81
C THR A 182 -11.04 21.11 15.28
N VAL A 183 -10.60 20.95 16.52
CA VAL A 183 -10.36 19.63 17.09
C VAL A 183 -11.64 18.95 17.52
N GLY A 184 -11.73 17.64 17.31
CA GLY A 184 -12.96 16.86 17.56
C GLY A 184 -13.42 16.84 19.02
N TYR A 185 -12.55 17.05 19.97
CA TYR A 185 -12.85 17.12 21.41
C TYR A 185 -13.28 18.53 21.88
N SER A 186 -13.27 19.55 21.02
CA SER A 186 -13.77 20.89 21.39
C SER A 186 -15.28 20.99 21.34
N ASN A 187 -15.87 21.71 22.30
CA ASN A 187 -17.30 21.95 22.33
C ASN A 187 -17.74 22.80 21.11
N PRO A 188 -18.65 22.31 20.25
CA PRO A 188 -19.14 23.04 19.09
C PRO A 188 -19.73 24.41 19.40
N GLU A 189 -20.34 24.58 20.55
CA GLU A 189 -20.94 25.87 20.98
C GLU A 189 -19.87 26.95 21.28
N LEU A 190 -18.65 26.54 21.56
CA LEU A 190 -17.51 27.44 21.81
C LEU A 190 -16.64 27.65 20.57
N ARG A 191 -16.96 27.01 19.46
CA ARG A 191 -16.24 27.21 18.19
C ARG A 191 -16.69 28.52 17.56
N TYR A 192 -15.72 29.32 17.13
CA TYR A 192 -16.00 30.60 16.48
C TYR A 192 -15.30 30.69 15.12
N ASP A 193 -15.67 31.71 14.34
CA ASP A 193 -15.00 31.97 13.07
C ASP A 193 -13.61 32.58 13.30
N TYR A 194 -12.58 31.76 13.07
CA TYR A 194 -11.18 32.13 13.26
C TYR A 194 -10.72 33.25 12.32
N SER A 195 -11.47 33.56 11.27
CA SER A 195 -11.17 34.66 10.37
C SER A 195 -11.42 36.05 10.99
N LEU A 196 -12.16 36.12 12.10
CA LEU A 196 -12.44 37.33 12.84
C LEU A 196 -11.22 37.88 13.60
N ASP A 197 -10.22 37.00 13.89
CA ASP A 197 -9.04 37.34 14.66
C ASP A 197 -7.75 37.21 13.81
N SER A 198 -6.78 38.06 14.09
CA SER A 198 -5.43 37.93 13.51
C SER A 198 -4.67 36.76 14.10
N ASP A 199 -3.69 36.22 13.36
CA ASP A 199 -2.79 35.17 13.83
C ASP A 199 -2.09 35.55 15.15
N LEU A 200 -1.69 36.80 15.28
CA LEU A 200 -1.07 37.35 16.49
C LEU A 200 -2.04 37.36 17.67
N SER A 201 -3.29 37.79 17.46
CA SER A 201 -4.32 37.79 18.52
C SER A 201 -4.56 36.36 19.04
N ARG A 202 -4.67 35.38 18.15
CA ARG A 202 -4.83 33.97 18.53
C ARG A 202 -3.61 33.41 19.27
N ALA A 203 -2.40 33.77 18.83
CA ALA A 203 -1.16 33.36 19.51
C ALA A 203 -1.08 33.91 20.95
N ILE A 204 -1.40 35.22 21.13
CA ILE A 204 -1.46 35.86 22.46
C ILE A 204 -2.52 35.19 23.35
N THR A 205 -3.71 34.89 22.79
CA THR A 205 -4.78 34.20 23.51
C THR A 205 -4.33 32.81 23.94
N GLY A 206 -3.64 32.04 23.10
CA GLY A 206 -3.06 30.75 23.44
C GLY A 206 -2.05 30.80 24.57
N GLY A 207 -1.12 31.78 24.55
CA GLY A 207 -0.15 32.00 25.63
C GLY A 207 -0.81 32.43 26.95
N ALA A 208 -1.83 33.29 26.88
CA ALA A 208 -2.61 33.67 28.05
C ALA A 208 -3.39 32.48 28.63
N ALA A 209 -4.00 31.66 27.78
CA ALA A 209 -4.71 30.45 28.18
C ALA A 209 -3.78 29.47 28.90
N LEU A 210 -2.57 29.28 28.39
CA LEU A 210 -1.53 28.46 29.04
C LEU A 210 -1.19 29.00 30.43
N SER A 211 -1.05 30.35 30.56
CA SER A 211 -0.74 30.98 31.82
C SER A 211 -1.87 30.87 32.86
N LEU A 212 -3.12 30.82 32.41
CA LEU A 212 -4.30 30.67 33.29
C LEU A 212 -4.56 29.23 33.69
N ALA A 213 -4.34 28.27 32.78
CA ALA A 213 -4.57 26.84 33.01
C ALA A 213 -3.42 26.18 33.79
N ALA A 214 -2.28 26.83 33.92
CA ALA A 214 -1.09 26.23 34.52
C ALA A 214 -1.31 25.78 35.96
N SER A 215 -1.06 24.49 36.19
CA SER A 215 -0.99 23.84 37.50
C SER A 215 0.06 22.72 37.42
N ASP A 216 0.38 22.08 38.56
CA ASP A 216 1.37 21.00 38.62
C ASP A 216 0.93 19.75 37.82
N ASP A 217 -0.36 19.60 37.50
CA ASP A 217 -0.91 18.45 36.78
C ASP A 217 -1.34 18.78 35.34
N THR A 218 -1.15 20.05 34.90
CA THR A 218 -1.56 20.46 33.53
C THR A 218 -0.62 19.89 32.49
N VAL A 219 -1.19 19.13 31.54
CA VAL A 219 -0.52 18.72 30.30
C VAL A 219 -1.07 19.55 29.14
N ALA A 220 -0.21 20.36 28.53
CA ALA A 220 -0.57 21.17 27.37
C ALA A 220 -0.17 20.43 26.08
N ARG A 221 -1.09 20.38 25.12
CA ARG A 221 -0.83 19.85 23.79
C ARG A 221 -0.90 20.95 22.74
N LEU A 222 0.20 21.15 22.02
CA LEU A 222 0.24 22.05 20.87
C LEU A 222 -0.42 21.40 19.64
N PRO A 223 -0.95 22.20 18.69
CA PRO A 223 -1.61 21.69 17.48
C PRO A 223 -0.65 20.93 16.55
N ASN A 224 -1.22 20.06 15.69
CA ASN A 224 -0.46 19.29 14.71
C ASN A 224 0.23 20.16 13.66
N TYR A 225 -0.33 21.32 13.35
CA TYR A 225 0.31 22.37 12.54
C TYR A 225 0.54 23.61 13.39
N LEU A 226 1.76 24.05 13.48
CA LEU A 226 2.16 25.20 14.27
C LEU A 226 3.12 26.09 13.47
N ASP A 227 2.89 27.39 13.50
CA ASP A 227 3.86 28.36 13.00
C ASP A 227 4.93 28.66 14.04
N PRO A 228 6.19 28.98 13.63
CA PRO A 228 7.26 29.27 14.58
C PRO A 228 6.92 30.40 15.55
N SER A 229 6.24 31.45 15.10
CA SER A 229 5.81 32.57 15.96
C SER A 229 4.77 32.14 17.00
N ALA A 230 3.80 31.31 16.61
CA ALA A 230 2.80 30.78 17.55
C ALA A 230 3.45 29.83 18.56
N ALA A 231 4.45 29.05 18.14
CA ALA A 231 5.25 28.23 19.03
C ALA A 231 6.02 29.06 20.04
N GLU A 232 6.65 30.15 19.57
CA GLU A 232 7.41 31.07 20.42
C GLU A 232 6.55 31.62 21.56
N TYR A 233 5.34 32.18 21.27
CA TYR A 233 4.43 32.65 22.32
C TYR A 233 4.03 31.60 23.36
N ALA A 234 3.79 30.36 22.91
CA ALA A 234 3.43 29.26 23.81
C ALA A 234 4.62 28.84 24.68
N LEU A 235 5.80 28.77 24.09
CA LEU A 235 7.04 28.36 24.77
C LEU A 235 7.53 29.45 25.74
N ASP A 236 7.51 30.74 25.35
CA ASP A 236 7.78 31.89 26.23
C ASP A 236 6.88 31.85 27.47
N SER A 237 5.58 31.60 27.27
CA SER A 237 4.63 31.52 28.38
C SER A 237 4.95 30.33 29.30
N ALA A 238 5.27 29.18 28.77
CA ALA A 238 5.64 28.01 29.54
C ALA A 238 6.95 28.21 30.33
N GLU A 239 7.97 28.77 29.69
CA GLU A 239 9.26 29.10 30.34
C GLU A 239 9.08 30.12 31.44
N ALA A 240 8.30 31.20 31.24
CA ALA A 240 8.01 32.20 32.26
C ALA A 240 7.26 31.61 33.47
N LEU A 241 6.34 30.68 33.27
CA LEU A 241 5.64 29.96 34.34
C LEU A 241 6.60 29.11 35.18
N ILE A 242 7.51 28.40 34.53
CA ILE A 242 8.54 27.59 35.20
C ILE A 242 9.56 28.49 35.92
N ALA A 243 10.03 29.55 35.28
CA ALA A 243 11.00 30.48 35.84
C ALA A 243 10.46 31.22 37.08
N SER A 244 9.17 31.58 37.06
CA SER A 244 8.51 32.25 38.19
C SER A 244 8.12 31.32 39.34
N GLY A 245 8.30 29.99 39.19
CA GLY A 245 7.89 29.01 40.20
C GLY A 245 6.38 28.79 40.29
N LYS A 246 5.59 29.29 39.32
CA LYS A 246 4.15 29.05 39.26
C LYS A 246 3.80 27.65 38.77
N SER A 247 4.73 27.01 38.05
CA SER A 247 4.59 25.62 37.58
C SER A 247 5.90 24.87 37.86
N HIS A 248 5.79 23.59 38.25
CA HIS A 248 6.92 22.71 38.45
C HIS A 248 7.07 21.75 37.26
N PRO A 249 8.22 21.77 36.57
CA PRO A 249 8.41 20.96 35.38
C PRO A 249 8.37 19.46 35.71
N ARG A 250 7.69 18.68 34.88
CA ARG A 250 7.60 17.21 34.95
C ARG A 250 7.94 16.62 33.59
N THR A 251 8.69 15.52 33.59
CA THR A 251 9.02 14.83 32.35
C THR A 251 7.83 14.04 31.80
N VAL A 252 7.70 13.96 30.50
CA VAL A 252 6.62 13.17 29.84
C VAL A 252 6.65 11.69 30.28
N GLY A 253 7.82 11.13 30.53
CA GLY A 253 7.96 9.77 31.05
C GLY A 253 7.38 9.53 32.45
N SER A 254 7.17 10.61 33.24
CA SER A 254 6.58 10.54 34.59
C SER A 254 5.06 10.69 34.61
N LEU A 255 4.42 10.95 33.46
CA LEU A 255 2.97 11.12 33.35
C LEU A 255 2.25 9.81 33.69
N LYS A 256 1.22 9.90 34.51
CA LYS A 256 0.43 8.75 34.94
C LYS A 256 -0.44 8.26 33.77
N GLN A 257 -0.39 6.96 33.52
CA GLN A 257 -1.32 6.31 32.62
C GLN A 257 -2.59 5.92 33.38
N GLU A 258 -3.73 6.25 32.81
CA GLU A 258 -5.05 5.92 33.32
C GLU A 258 -5.68 4.80 32.49
N THR A 259 -6.50 3.99 33.16
CA THR A 259 -7.26 2.93 32.49
C THR A 259 -8.68 3.43 32.28
N ALA A 260 -9.30 3.01 31.18
CA ALA A 260 -10.68 3.35 30.85
C ALA A 260 -11.66 3.08 31.99
N GLU A 261 -12.62 3.98 32.19
CA GLU A 261 -13.71 3.74 33.11
C GLU A 261 -14.68 2.68 32.56
N PRO A 262 -15.07 1.68 33.38
CA PRO A 262 -16.00 0.65 32.95
C PRO A 262 -17.35 1.25 32.53
N GLY A 263 -17.81 0.87 31.32
CA GLY A 263 -19.12 1.26 30.79
C GLY A 263 -19.20 2.62 30.11
N SER A 264 -18.10 3.39 30.03
CA SER A 264 -18.05 4.58 29.19
C SER A 264 -18.03 4.22 27.70
N LEU A 265 -18.75 5.00 26.89
CA LEU A 265 -18.66 4.89 25.42
C LEU A 265 -17.37 5.59 24.97
N PRO A 266 -16.45 4.87 24.26
CA PRO A 266 -15.20 5.47 23.85
C PRO A 266 -15.39 6.52 22.74
N GLY A 267 -14.56 7.56 22.77
CA GLY A 267 -14.56 8.63 21.77
C GLY A 267 -14.72 10.01 22.36
N SER A 268 -14.92 10.99 21.50
CA SER A 268 -15.23 12.36 21.89
C SER A 268 -16.71 12.50 22.25
N PRO A 269 -17.08 13.35 23.23
CA PRO A 269 -18.46 13.71 23.49
C PRO A 269 -19.07 14.59 22.39
N PHE A 270 -18.25 15.09 21.46
CA PHE A 270 -18.64 16.02 20.39
C PHE A 270 -18.41 15.43 19.01
N SER A 271 -19.11 15.96 18.00
CA SER A 271 -18.87 15.62 16.61
C SER A 271 -17.54 16.16 16.13
N ASP A 272 -16.75 15.30 15.46
CA ASP A 272 -15.46 15.64 14.87
C ASP A 272 -15.62 15.92 13.38
N PRO A 273 -15.44 17.19 12.92
CA PRO A 273 -15.50 17.52 11.50
C PRO A 273 -14.36 16.89 10.67
N ALA A 274 -13.29 16.44 11.33
CA ALA A 274 -12.16 15.76 10.69
C ALA A 274 -12.33 14.24 10.61
N ALA A 275 -13.40 13.68 11.18
CA ALA A 275 -13.65 12.24 11.15
C ALA A 275 -13.76 11.69 9.72
N PHE A 276 -13.25 10.48 9.51
CA PHE A 276 -13.45 9.75 8.27
C PHE A 276 -14.82 9.09 8.23
N ALA A 277 -15.46 9.11 7.07
CA ALA A 277 -16.69 8.37 6.86
C ALA A 277 -16.40 6.84 6.94
N GLU A 278 -17.41 6.07 7.36
CA GLU A 278 -17.29 4.60 7.43
C GLU A 278 -16.93 4.00 6.07
N SER A 279 -17.52 4.53 4.99
CA SER A 279 -17.20 4.14 3.61
C SER A 279 -15.73 4.34 3.24
N ASP A 280 -15.09 5.40 3.75
CA ASP A 280 -13.67 5.67 3.52
C ASP A 280 -12.80 4.60 4.22
N ILE A 281 -13.16 4.23 5.45
CA ILE A 281 -12.46 3.21 6.25
C ILE A 281 -12.60 1.83 5.59
N VAL A 282 -13.80 1.45 5.16
CA VAL A 282 -14.05 0.19 4.43
C VAL A 282 -13.25 0.13 3.13
N ARG A 283 -13.12 1.25 2.42
CA ARG A 283 -12.30 1.33 1.21
C ARG A 283 -10.81 1.07 1.52
N VAL A 284 -10.29 1.66 2.61
CA VAL A 284 -8.91 1.43 3.07
C VAL A 284 -8.70 -0.03 3.47
N GLU A 285 -9.63 -0.62 4.24
CA GLU A 285 -9.60 -2.03 4.63
C GLU A 285 -9.51 -2.94 3.40
N GLN A 286 -10.36 -2.71 2.39
CA GLN A 286 -10.35 -3.47 1.15
C GLN A 286 -9.00 -3.37 0.40
N GLN A 287 -8.45 -2.17 0.28
CA GLN A 287 -7.17 -1.96 -0.40
C GLN A 287 -6.00 -2.56 0.40
N ALA A 288 -6.04 -2.51 1.74
CA ALA A 288 -5.07 -3.17 2.60
C ALA A 288 -5.08 -4.70 2.40
N ARG A 289 -6.27 -5.30 2.31
CA ARG A 289 -6.42 -6.73 2.00
C ARG A 289 -5.85 -7.07 0.62
N TYR A 290 -6.14 -6.28 -0.42
CA TYR A 290 -5.58 -6.50 -1.75
C TYR A 290 -4.06 -6.36 -1.79
N THR A 291 -3.49 -5.47 -0.96
CA THR A 291 -2.04 -5.33 -0.78
C THR A 291 -1.43 -6.58 -0.13
N ASP A 292 -2.11 -7.16 0.85
CA ASP A 292 -1.68 -8.41 1.48
C ASP A 292 -1.79 -9.61 0.52
N GLU A 293 -2.83 -9.64 -0.31
CA GLU A 293 -2.97 -10.62 -1.39
C GLU A 293 -1.81 -10.53 -2.39
N LEU A 294 -1.43 -9.32 -2.80
CA LEU A 294 -0.26 -9.12 -3.66
C LEU A 294 1.03 -9.60 -2.99
N MET A 295 1.22 -9.34 -1.70
CA MET A 295 2.36 -9.85 -0.95
C MET A 295 2.40 -11.38 -0.94
N ASN A 296 1.24 -12.03 -0.80
CA ASN A 296 1.13 -13.49 -0.64
C ASN A 296 1.37 -14.27 -1.94
N ILE A 297 1.23 -13.65 -3.11
CA ILE A 297 1.58 -14.32 -4.38
C ILE A 297 3.09 -14.39 -4.61
N MET A 298 3.88 -13.55 -3.94
CA MET A 298 5.34 -13.51 -4.05
C MET A 298 5.99 -14.42 -3.02
N VAL A 299 7.19 -14.89 -3.33
CA VAL A 299 8.02 -15.72 -2.46
C VAL A 299 9.35 -15.00 -2.21
N ASP A 300 9.78 -14.94 -0.94
CA ASP A 300 11.10 -14.41 -0.62
C ASP A 300 12.19 -15.30 -1.22
N ASP A 301 13.23 -14.67 -1.77
CA ASP A 301 14.37 -15.36 -2.38
C ASP A 301 15.66 -14.87 -1.70
N PRO A 302 16.47 -15.76 -1.12
CA PRO A 302 17.70 -15.37 -0.41
C PRO A 302 18.71 -14.61 -1.27
N ASP A 303 18.66 -14.79 -2.59
CA ASP A 303 19.55 -14.13 -3.53
C ASP A 303 19.10 -12.69 -3.89
N ILE A 304 17.90 -12.30 -3.44
CA ILE A 304 17.32 -10.97 -3.66
C ILE A 304 17.26 -10.22 -2.35
N ALA A 305 17.94 -9.08 -2.25
CA ALA A 305 17.99 -8.25 -1.05
C ALA A 305 16.67 -7.52 -0.71
N LEU A 306 15.58 -7.80 -1.42
CA LEU A 306 14.25 -7.25 -1.22
C LEU A 306 13.31 -8.36 -0.74
N THR A 307 12.62 -8.13 0.37
CA THR A 307 11.56 -9.03 0.84
C THR A 307 10.19 -8.65 0.26
N ARG A 308 9.27 -9.60 0.17
CA ARG A 308 7.89 -9.34 -0.24
C ARG A 308 7.17 -8.33 0.67
N TYR A 309 7.53 -8.30 1.96
CA TYR A 309 7.02 -7.31 2.91
C TYR A 309 7.50 -5.89 2.57
N GLU A 310 8.81 -5.73 2.30
CA GLU A 310 9.41 -4.45 1.95
C GLU A 310 8.93 -3.93 0.59
N PHE A 311 8.67 -4.84 -0.36
CA PHE A 311 8.13 -4.46 -1.66
C PHE A 311 6.74 -3.81 -1.56
N VAL A 312 5.84 -4.34 -0.74
CA VAL A 312 4.50 -3.76 -0.57
C VAL A 312 4.41 -2.68 0.51
N LEU A 313 5.49 -2.44 1.26
CA LEU A 313 5.51 -1.45 2.34
C LEU A 313 5.14 -0.02 1.87
N PRO A 314 5.60 0.48 0.72
CA PRO A 314 5.15 1.78 0.21
C PRO A 314 3.62 1.87 0.02
N LEU A 315 2.99 0.80 -0.47
CA LEU A 315 1.53 0.73 -0.64
C LEU A 315 0.80 0.84 0.71
N ARG A 316 1.27 0.16 1.75
CA ARG A 316 0.70 0.30 3.11
C ARG A 316 0.86 1.71 3.65
N ARG A 317 2.00 2.34 3.40
CA ARG A 317 2.28 3.72 3.82
C ARG A 317 1.43 4.74 3.06
N ASP A 318 1.10 4.49 1.80
CA ASP A 318 0.16 5.31 1.03
C ASP A 318 -1.26 5.23 1.64
N LEU A 319 -1.72 4.06 2.10
CA LEU A 319 -2.99 3.91 2.83
C LEU A 319 -2.99 4.66 4.17
N LEU A 320 -1.87 4.63 4.91
CA LEU A 320 -1.74 5.42 6.13
C LEU A 320 -1.73 6.92 5.84
N ALA A 321 -1.09 7.35 4.77
CA ALA A 321 -1.10 8.75 4.32
C ALA A 321 -2.49 9.20 3.85
N ALA A 322 -3.29 8.30 3.25
CA ALA A 322 -4.69 8.57 2.93
C ALA A 322 -5.52 8.85 4.20
N LEU A 323 -5.27 8.13 5.30
CA LEU A 323 -5.91 8.36 6.60
C LEU A 323 -5.32 9.51 7.41
N SER A 324 -4.47 10.36 6.81
CA SER A 324 -3.83 11.50 7.50
C SER A 324 -4.83 12.57 7.94
N LEU A 325 -4.65 13.05 9.17
CA LEU A 325 -5.37 14.21 9.70
C LEU A 325 -4.77 15.54 9.25
N THR A 326 -3.61 15.52 8.59
CA THR A 326 -2.92 16.74 8.14
C THR A 326 -3.81 17.55 7.18
N ASN A 327 -4.10 18.80 7.55
CA ASN A 327 -5.03 19.72 6.90
C ASN A 327 -6.52 19.28 6.92
N ARG A 328 -6.86 18.15 7.54
CA ARG A 328 -8.24 17.69 7.63
C ARG A 328 -8.99 18.34 8.81
N ASP A 329 -8.29 18.60 9.89
CA ASP A 329 -8.75 19.28 11.10
C ASP A 329 -8.90 20.80 10.95
N SER A 330 -8.50 21.39 9.83
CA SER A 330 -8.71 22.79 9.52
C SER A 330 -9.88 22.98 8.54
N LEU A 331 -10.89 23.74 8.92
CA LEU A 331 -12.10 23.98 8.11
C LEU A 331 -11.77 24.54 6.72
N GLY A 332 -10.74 25.41 6.61
CA GLY A 332 -10.30 26.01 5.35
C GLY A 332 -9.65 25.02 4.36
N SER A 333 -9.18 23.86 4.83
CA SER A 333 -8.48 22.88 3.99
C SER A 333 -9.10 21.46 4.03
N ASN A 334 -10.18 21.25 4.78
CA ASN A 334 -10.82 19.95 4.90
C ASN A 334 -11.29 19.37 3.54
N ALA A 335 -11.95 20.19 2.72
CA ALA A 335 -12.42 19.75 1.40
C ALA A 335 -11.26 19.33 0.46
N GLU A 336 -10.11 19.98 0.55
CA GLU A 336 -8.91 19.58 -0.20
C GLU A 336 -8.30 18.29 0.36
N ALA A 337 -8.31 18.13 1.68
CA ALA A 337 -7.87 16.88 2.31
C ALA A 337 -8.75 15.69 1.89
N GLN A 338 -10.07 15.89 1.76
CA GLN A 338 -10.98 14.86 1.27
C GLN A 338 -10.72 14.51 -0.21
N ARG A 339 -10.46 15.50 -1.06
CA ARG A 339 -10.07 15.23 -2.47
C ARG A 339 -8.77 14.43 -2.52
N ARG A 340 -7.75 14.82 -1.75
CA ARG A 340 -6.47 14.07 -1.68
C ARG A 340 -6.66 12.63 -1.21
N PHE A 341 -7.55 12.39 -0.26
CA PHE A 341 -7.92 11.02 0.13
C PHE A 341 -8.40 10.23 -1.08
N THR A 342 -9.39 10.77 -1.82
CA THR A 342 -9.95 10.11 -3.00
C THR A 342 -8.88 9.83 -4.06
N ASP A 343 -8.09 10.85 -4.41
CA ASP A 343 -7.02 10.74 -5.42
C ASP A 343 -5.96 9.70 -5.00
N THR A 344 -5.56 9.70 -3.73
CA THR A 344 -4.60 8.71 -3.20
C THR A 344 -5.14 7.30 -3.31
N MET A 345 -6.42 7.09 -2.97
CA MET A 345 -7.07 5.78 -3.04
C MET A 345 -7.24 5.30 -4.49
N ASP A 346 -7.50 6.20 -5.44
CA ASP A 346 -7.60 5.87 -6.86
C ASP A 346 -6.23 5.46 -7.41
N VAL A 347 -5.19 6.26 -7.16
CA VAL A 347 -3.81 5.94 -7.57
C VAL A 347 -3.33 4.63 -6.95
N HIS A 348 -3.66 4.38 -5.68
CA HIS A 348 -3.32 3.12 -5.00
C HIS A 348 -4.00 1.92 -5.68
N SER A 349 -5.29 2.02 -5.96
CA SER A 349 -6.05 0.97 -6.65
C SER A 349 -5.50 0.67 -8.04
N ASP A 350 -5.15 1.70 -8.81
CA ASP A 350 -4.56 1.55 -10.14
C ASP A 350 -3.18 0.91 -10.07
N THR A 351 -2.35 1.33 -9.12
CA THR A 351 -1.02 0.74 -8.88
C THR A 351 -1.13 -0.75 -8.53
N LEU A 352 -2.06 -1.13 -7.64
CA LEU A 352 -2.29 -2.54 -7.30
C LEU A 352 -2.74 -3.36 -8.51
N ARG A 353 -3.63 -2.80 -9.34
CA ARG A 353 -4.09 -3.46 -10.58
C ARG A 353 -2.92 -3.68 -11.54
N ASP A 354 -2.09 -2.67 -11.75
CA ASP A 354 -0.91 -2.75 -12.62
C ASP A 354 0.10 -3.78 -12.10
N LEU A 355 0.37 -3.81 -10.79
CA LEU A 355 1.26 -4.79 -10.18
C LEU A 355 0.74 -6.21 -10.33
N ARG A 356 -0.55 -6.45 -10.09
CA ARG A 356 -1.16 -7.78 -10.26
C ARG A 356 -1.18 -8.21 -11.72
N SER A 357 -1.50 -7.31 -12.65
CA SER A 357 -1.52 -7.61 -14.09
C SER A 357 -0.14 -7.84 -14.70
N SER A 358 0.94 -7.53 -13.96
CA SER A 358 2.31 -7.84 -14.38
C SER A 358 2.65 -9.33 -14.30
N VAL A 359 1.81 -10.15 -13.66
CA VAL A 359 1.91 -11.61 -13.67
C VAL A 359 0.81 -12.16 -14.59
N ALA A 360 1.20 -12.76 -15.70
CA ALA A 360 0.25 -13.16 -16.73
C ALA A 360 0.65 -14.43 -17.48
N LEU A 361 -0.33 -15.02 -18.14
CA LEU A 361 -0.12 -16.07 -19.14
C LEU A 361 -0.13 -15.45 -20.53
N ILE A 362 0.89 -15.78 -21.32
CA ILE A 362 1.03 -15.32 -22.70
C ILE A 362 0.95 -16.53 -23.62
N PRO A 363 -0.16 -16.72 -24.33
CA PRO A 363 -0.29 -17.79 -25.31
C PRO A 363 0.53 -17.46 -26.57
N PRO A 364 1.23 -18.43 -27.17
CA PRO A 364 1.96 -18.23 -28.42
C PRO A 364 1.04 -17.93 -29.61
N GLY A 365 -0.26 -18.26 -29.46
CA GLY A 365 -1.32 -17.99 -30.44
C GLY A 365 -2.68 -18.27 -29.85
N ASN A 366 -3.75 -17.84 -30.54
CA ASN A 366 -5.11 -18.06 -30.06
C ASN A 366 -5.62 -19.50 -30.32
N VAL A 367 -4.93 -20.26 -31.17
CA VAL A 367 -5.34 -21.62 -31.55
C VAL A 367 -4.12 -22.55 -31.47
N TYR A 368 -4.26 -23.59 -30.65
CA TYR A 368 -3.31 -24.69 -30.58
C TYR A 368 -3.78 -25.83 -31.45
N THR A 369 -2.96 -26.23 -32.43
CA THR A 369 -3.21 -27.42 -33.25
C THR A 369 -2.44 -28.61 -32.69
N ARG A 370 -3.13 -29.64 -32.19
CA ARG A 370 -2.50 -30.87 -31.73
C ARG A 370 -2.58 -31.96 -32.82
N VAL A 371 -1.52 -32.73 -32.91
CA VAL A 371 -1.41 -33.84 -33.90
C VAL A 371 -1.69 -35.19 -33.21
N SER A 372 -1.51 -35.29 -31.90
CA SER A 372 -1.77 -36.48 -31.07
C SER A 372 -2.21 -36.10 -29.66
N GLU A 373 -2.75 -37.06 -28.89
CA GLU A 373 -3.12 -36.86 -27.48
C GLU A 373 -1.93 -36.46 -26.59
N SER A 374 -0.71 -36.90 -26.95
CA SER A 374 0.52 -36.57 -26.23
C SER A 374 1.21 -35.29 -26.70
N SER A 375 0.64 -34.56 -27.66
CA SER A 375 1.22 -33.30 -28.14
C SER A 375 1.22 -32.25 -27.03
N PRO A 376 2.40 -31.69 -26.64
CA PRO A 376 2.47 -30.70 -25.60
C PRO A 376 1.87 -29.38 -26.04
N LEU A 377 1.06 -28.78 -25.18
CA LEU A 377 0.63 -27.40 -25.28
C LEU A 377 1.59 -26.55 -24.46
N LEU A 378 2.17 -25.55 -25.07
CA LEU A 378 3.16 -24.69 -24.45
C LEU A 378 2.55 -23.30 -24.22
N ILE A 379 2.66 -22.78 -22.99
CA ILE A 379 2.24 -21.43 -22.65
C ILE A 379 3.36 -20.74 -21.86
N VAL A 380 3.56 -19.46 -22.10
CA VAL A 380 4.52 -18.67 -21.34
C VAL A 380 3.82 -18.07 -20.15
N ALA A 381 4.36 -18.31 -18.95
CA ALA A 381 4.00 -17.60 -17.74
C ALA A 381 5.07 -16.52 -17.50
N GLU A 382 4.66 -15.26 -17.40
CA GLU A 382 5.53 -14.11 -17.21
C GLU A 382 5.25 -13.46 -15.86
N ASN A 383 6.32 -12.97 -15.22
CA ASN A 383 6.27 -12.28 -13.94
C ASN A 383 7.10 -10.99 -14.04
N GLY A 384 6.42 -9.84 -14.06
CA GLY A 384 7.05 -8.51 -14.04
C GLY A 384 7.38 -8.01 -12.64
N LEU A 385 7.03 -8.75 -11.56
CA LEU A 385 7.36 -8.38 -10.18
C LEU A 385 8.84 -8.63 -9.87
N PRO A 386 9.43 -7.90 -8.91
CA PRO A 386 10.84 -8.04 -8.56
C PRO A 386 11.16 -9.28 -7.70
N LEU A 387 10.17 -10.07 -7.35
CA LEU A 387 10.30 -11.30 -6.58
C LEU A 387 9.68 -12.48 -7.32
N PRO A 388 10.16 -13.71 -7.10
CA PRO A 388 9.56 -14.90 -7.70
C PRO A 388 8.11 -15.10 -7.28
N VAL A 389 7.31 -15.67 -8.18
CA VAL A 389 5.92 -16.04 -7.94
C VAL A 389 5.77 -17.56 -8.01
N GLU A 390 5.13 -18.15 -7.00
CA GLU A 390 4.78 -19.57 -6.99
C GLU A 390 3.31 -19.75 -7.34
N ALA A 391 3.03 -20.44 -8.45
CA ALA A 391 1.69 -20.54 -9.00
C ALA A 391 1.33 -21.96 -9.40
N LYS A 392 0.03 -22.21 -9.49
CA LYS A 392 -0.57 -23.37 -10.15
C LYS A 392 -1.36 -22.92 -11.36
N LEU A 393 -1.25 -23.65 -12.46
CA LEU A 393 -2.10 -23.43 -13.62
C LEU A 393 -3.48 -24.01 -13.32
N GLN A 394 -4.50 -23.18 -13.37
CA GLN A 394 -5.91 -23.56 -13.26
C GLN A 394 -6.57 -23.44 -14.63
N TYR A 395 -7.63 -24.21 -14.83
CA TYR A 395 -8.36 -24.17 -16.09
C TYR A 395 -9.86 -24.38 -15.89
N ASP A 396 -10.62 -23.87 -16.84
CA ASP A 396 -12.03 -24.13 -17.05
C ASP A 396 -12.20 -24.68 -18.46
N ALA A 397 -12.82 -25.86 -18.57
CA ALA A 397 -12.96 -26.57 -19.83
C ALA A 397 -14.33 -27.26 -19.90
N PRO A 398 -14.91 -27.44 -21.12
CA PRO A 398 -16.14 -28.18 -21.32
C PRO A 398 -16.03 -29.65 -20.86
N ASP A 399 -17.19 -30.26 -20.61
CA ASP A 399 -17.29 -31.64 -20.18
C ASP A 399 -16.53 -32.60 -21.10
N GLY A 400 -15.71 -33.47 -20.47
CA GLY A 400 -14.90 -34.46 -21.17
C GLY A 400 -13.51 -33.95 -21.61
N ALA A 401 -13.23 -32.63 -21.53
CA ALA A 401 -11.90 -32.10 -21.76
C ALA A 401 -11.13 -32.01 -20.44
N ARG A 402 -9.87 -32.48 -20.42
CA ARG A 402 -8.98 -32.43 -19.24
C ARG A 402 -7.60 -31.94 -19.63
N LEU A 403 -7.03 -31.06 -18.81
CA LEU A 403 -5.63 -30.66 -18.91
C LEU A 403 -4.80 -31.33 -17.82
N ASN A 404 -3.68 -31.90 -18.22
CA ASN A 404 -2.66 -32.37 -17.31
C ASN A 404 -1.60 -31.26 -17.17
N THR A 405 -1.67 -30.54 -16.06
CA THR A 405 -0.82 -29.39 -15.74
C THR A 405 0.24 -29.75 -14.69
N PRO A 406 1.39 -29.04 -14.64
CA PRO A 406 2.36 -29.19 -13.56
C PRO A 406 1.71 -28.92 -12.19
N LYS A 407 2.22 -29.57 -11.13
CA LYS A 407 1.70 -29.40 -9.75
C LYS A 407 1.93 -27.99 -9.22
N SER A 408 3.05 -27.37 -9.54
CA SER A 408 3.37 -25.97 -9.28
C SER A 408 4.36 -25.46 -10.33
N VAL A 409 4.41 -24.13 -10.49
CA VAL A 409 5.30 -23.42 -11.40
C VAL A 409 5.91 -22.26 -10.62
N ARG A 410 7.25 -22.22 -10.52
CA ARG A 410 7.97 -21.06 -9.97
C ARG A 410 8.41 -20.17 -11.12
N ILE A 411 7.82 -18.97 -11.19
CA ILE A 411 8.12 -17.97 -12.22
C ILE A 411 9.17 -17.03 -11.63
N PRO A 412 10.37 -16.89 -12.24
CA PRO A 412 11.46 -16.08 -11.69
C PRO A 412 11.08 -14.59 -11.63
N ALA A 413 11.74 -13.85 -10.76
CA ALA A 413 11.62 -12.40 -10.66
C ALA A 413 11.94 -11.73 -11.99
N LYS A 414 11.10 -10.79 -12.46
CA LYS A 414 11.28 -10.08 -13.74
C LYS A 414 11.63 -11.01 -14.91
N GLY A 415 10.96 -12.15 -14.97
CA GLY A 415 11.28 -13.19 -15.94
C GLY A 415 10.08 -14.02 -16.36
N SER A 416 10.33 -15.02 -17.17
CA SER A 416 9.32 -15.90 -17.71
C SER A 416 9.74 -17.36 -17.71
N ILE A 417 8.76 -18.26 -17.74
CA ILE A 417 8.97 -19.70 -17.90
C ILE A 417 7.95 -20.26 -18.88
N THR A 418 8.38 -21.22 -19.69
CA THR A 418 7.46 -21.97 -20.55
C THR A 418 6.87 -23.15 -19.77
N VAL A 419 5.57 -23.14 -19.62
CA VAL A 419 4.78 -24.21 -18.98
C VAL A 419 4.31 -25.17 -20.05
N SER A 420 4.66 -26.45 -19.90
CA SER A 420 4.20 -27.52 -20.77
C SER A 420 3.05 -28.28 -20.10
N MET A 421 1.99 -28.52 -20.85
CA MET A 421 0.82 -29.27 -20.42
C MET A 421 0.34 -30.18 -21.56
N THR A 422 -0.44 -31.22 -21.25
CA THR A 422 -1.11 -32.06 -22.24
C THR A 422 -2.62 -31.95 -22.05
N ALA A 423 -3.36 -32.14 -23.16
CA ALA A 423 -4.81 -32.07 -23.14
C ALA A 423 -5.44 -33.36 -23.62
N ASP A 424 -6.33 -33.93 -22.81
CA ASP A 424 -7.23 -35.00 -23.20
C ASP A 424 -8.56 -34.37 -23.65
N MET A 425 -8.94 -34.61 -24.91
CA MET A 425 -10.12 -34.01 -25.52
C MET A 425 -11.12 -35.10 -25.92
N PRO A 426 -12.42 -34.79 -25.90
CA PRO A 426 -13.45 -35.68 -26.46
C PRO A 426 -13.16 -35.97 -27.93
N LYS A 427 -13.37 -37.21 -28.36
CA LYS A 427 -13.07 -37.65 -29.76
C LYS A 427 -13.96 -37.03 -30.78
N ASP A 428 -15.13 -36.55 -30.40
CA ASP A 428 -16.18 -36.07 -31.27
C ASP A 428 -16.17 -34.53 -31.45
N VAL A 429 -15.15 -33.83 -30.89
CA VAL A 429 -15.05 -32.38 -30.93
C VAL A 429 -13.77 -31.95 -31.62
N ASP A 430 -13.90 -31.26 -32.76
CA ASP A 430 -12.76 -30.77 -33.53
C ASP A 430 -12.05 -29.58 -32.90
N ARG A 431 -12.77 -28.77 -32.11
CA ARG A 431 -12.27 -27.56 -31.44
C ARG A 431 -12.89 -27.41 -30.06
N THR A 432 -12.07 -27.16 -29.09
CA THR A 432 -12.48 -26.90 -27.70
C THR A 432 -11.83 -25.61 -27.20
N ASP A 433 -12.63 -24.69 -26.67
CA ASP A 433 -12.14 -23.48 -26.02
C ASP A 433 -11.96 -23.75 -24.52
N ILE A 434 -10.81 -23.33 -23.97
CA ILE A 434 -10.39 -23.56 -22.59
C ILE A 434 -9.95 -22.24 -21.98
N GLY A 435 -10.50 -21.90 -20.82
CA GLY A 435 -10.04 -20.81 -19.98
C GLY A 435 -8.84 -21.25 -19.14
N LEU A 436 -7.78 -20.44 -19.08
CA LEU A 436 -6.57 -20.71 -18.30
C LEU A 436 -6.20 -19.48 -17.47
N TRP A 437 -5.77 -19.69 -16.20
CA TRP A 437 -5.22 -18.65 -15.35
C TRP A 437 -4.22 -19.22 -14.36
N LEU A 438 -3.42 -18.33 -13.77
CA LEU A 438 -2.54 -18.66 -12.67
C LEU A 438 -3.27 -18.42 -11.33
N ALA A 439 -3.07 -19.33 -10.39
CA ALA A 439 -3.59 -19.24 -9.03
C ALA A 439 -2.51 -19.63 -8.01
N THR A 440 -2.64 -19.16 -6.76
CA THR A 440 -1.80 -19.63 -5.65
C THR A 440 -2.06 -21.10 -5.32
N PRO A 441 -1.19 -21.75 -4.54
CA PRO A 441 -1.47 -23.10 -4.01
C PRO A 441 -2.83 -23.22 -3.32
N GLU A 442 -3.31 -22.16 -2.67
CA GLU A 442 -4.59 -22.03 -1.97
C GLU A 442 -5.77 -21.67 -2.89
N LYS A 443 -5.55 -21.65 -4.22
CA LYS A 443 -6.52 -21.35 -5.28
C LYS A 443 -6.93 -19.87 -5.39
N GLN A 444 -6.19 -18.94 -4.79
CA GLN A 444 -6.43 -17.51 -5.03
C GLN A 444 -5.95 -17.13 -6.44
N THR A 445 -6.78 -16.46 -7.21
CA THR A 445 -6.45 -16.04 -8.59
C THR A 445 -5.31 -15.02 -8.60
N ILE A 446 -4.27 -15.29 -9.40
CA ILE A 446 -3.10 -14.40 -9.61
C ILE A 446 -3.29 -13.61 -10.89
N SER A 447 -3.48 -14.31 -12.03
CA SER A 447 -3.57 -13.67 -13.36
C SER A 447 -5.01 -13.60 -13.88
N GLU A 448 -5.24 -12.68 -14.80
CA GLU A 448 -6.49 -12.69 -15.56
C GLU A 448 -6.62 -13.98 -16.38
N PRO A 449 -7.85 -14.54 -16.53
CA PRO A 449 -8.08 -15.69 -17.38
C PRO A 449 -7.85 -15.36 -18.84
N ILE A 450 -7.18 -16.26 -19.54
CA ILE A 450 -7.04 -16.21 -21.00
C ILE A 450 -7.79 -17.38 -21.63
N ASN A 451 -8.34 -17.18 -22.83
CA ASN A 451 -9.01 -18.22 -23.59
C ASN A 451 -8.09 -18.74 -24.71
N ILE A 452 -7.91 -20.05 -24.76
CA ILE A 452 -7.19 -20.74 -25.82
C ILE A 452 -8.13 -21.72 -26.52
N ALA A 453 -8.02 -21.83 -27.83
CA ALA A 453 -8.73 -22.85 -28.61
C ALA A 453 -7.76 -24.00 -28.91
N VAL A 454 -8.15 -25.24 -28.60
CA VAL A 454 -7.39 -26.43 -28.94
C VAL A 454 -8.12 -27.16 -30.09
N GLN A 455 -7.44 -27.31 -31.22
CA GLN A 455 -7.96 -28.05 -32.39
C GLN A 455 -7.21 -29.37 -32.54
N THR A 456 -7.95 -30.44 -32.78
CA THR A 456 -7.39 -31.73 -33.18
C THR A 456 -7.36 -31.81 -34.70
N ARG A 457 -6.16 -31.88 -35.26
CA ARG A 457 -6.03 -32.17 -36.69
C ARG A 457 -6.06 -33.66 -36.86
N ALA A 458 -7.13 -34.23 -37.49
CA ALA A 458 -7.15 -35.62 -37.91
C ALA A 458 -5.89 -35.86 -38.73
N GLY A 459 -5.05 -36.79 -38.26
CA GLY A 459 -3.71 -36.99 -38.84
C GLY A 459 -3.81 -37.25 -40.34
N ILE A 460 -2.86 -36.68 -41.09
CA ILE A 460 -2.66 -36.85 -42.55
C ILE A 460 -2.60 -38.34 -42.96
N VAL A 461 -2.42 -39.25 -42.00
CA VAL A 461 -2.38 -40.68 -42.17
C VAL A 461 -3.65 -41.27 -42.87
N SER A 462 -4.83 -40.67 -42.66
CA SER A 462 -6.05 -41.15 -43.33
C SER A 462 -6.11 -40.80 -44.82
N VAL A 463 -5.56 -39.66 -45.19
CA VAL A 463 -5.58 -39.22 -46.61
C VAL A 463 -4.55 -39.99 -47.45
N TYR A 464 -3.36 -40.19 -46.86
CA TYR A 464 -2.34 -41.04 -47.52
C TYR A 464 -2.73 -42.52 -47.50
N GLY A 465 -3.39 -43.00 -46.49
CA GLY A 465 -3.89 -44.39 -46.39
C GLY A 465 -4.94 -44.69 -47.51
N VAL A 466 -5.86 -43.78 -47.72
CA VAL A 466 -6.87 -43.88 -48.82
C VAL A 466 -6.19 -43.73 -50.19
N GLY A 467 -5.22 -42.81 -50.33
CA GLY A 467 -4.46 -42.65 -51.58
C GLY A 467 -3.64 -43.91 -51.94
N ILE A 468 -2.96 -44.49 -50.99
CA ILE A 468 -2.15 -45.71 -51.18
C ILE A 468 -3.06 -46.93 -51.46
N ALA A 469 -4.16 -47.08 -50.75
CA ALA A 469 -5.14 -48.13 -51.01
C ALA A 469 -5.77 -48.02 -52.40
N GLY A 470 -6.10 -46.77 -52.84
CA GLY A 470 -6.59 -46.50 -54.17
C GLY A 470 -5.56 -46.80 -55.29
N ALA A 471 -4.29 -46.43 -55.09
CA ALA A 471 -3.20 -46.73 -55.98
C ALA A 471 -2.93 -48.24 -56.08
N LEU A 472 -2.94 -48.94 -54.98
CA LEU A 472 -2.81 -50.42 -54.93
C LEU A 472 -3.98 -51.10 -55.64
N ALA A 473 -5.21 -50.64 -55.46
CA ALA A 473 -6.37 -51.17 -56.16
C ALA A 473 -6.30 -50.94 -57.69
N LEU A 474 -5.81 -49.76 -58.11
CA LEU A 474 -5.58 -49.46 -59.53
C LEU A 474 -4.48 -50.35 -60.16
N VAL A 475 -3.36 -50.58 -59.42
CA VAL A 475 -2.28 -51.46 -59.86
C VAL A 475 -2.82 -52.92 -59.98
N LEU A 476 -3.56 -53.39 -59.02
CA LEU A 476 -4.17 -54.73 -59.06
C LEU A 476 -5.18 -54.88 -60.22
N ALA A 477 -6.02 -53.86 -60.45
CA ALA A 477 -6.98 -53.85 -61.59
C ALA A 477 -6.27 -53.85 -62.92
N THR A 478 -5.15 -53.09 -63.08
CA THR A 478 -4.34 -53.08 -64.29
C THR A 478 -3.64 -54.43 -64.52
N LEU A 479 -3.09 -55.05 -63.49
CA LEU A 479 -2.46 -56.36 -63.59
C LEU A 479 -3.51 -57.43 -63.92
N PHE A 480 -4.69 -57.36 -63.40
CA PHE A 480 -5.81 -58.28 -63.72
C PHE A 480 -6.29 -58.12 -65.19
N ARG A 481 -6.29 -56.89 -65.61
CA ARG A 481 -6.61 -56.59 -67.03
C ARG A 481 -5.58 -57.09 -68.05
N LEU A 482 -4.30 -56.90 -67.73
CA LEU A 482 -3.17 -57.44 -68.52
C LEU A 482 -3.13 -59.00 -68.49
N GLY A 483 -3.41 -59.60 -67.37
CA GLY A 483 -3.51 -61.06 -67.22
C GLY A 483 -4.63 -61.65 -68.07
N ARG A 484 -5.79 -60.98 -68.13
CA ARG A 484 -6.92 -61.36 -69.06
C ARG A 484 -6.58 -61.18 -70.52
N HIS A 485 -5.83 -60.12 -70.87
CA HIS A 485 -5.39 -59.94 -72.24
C HIS A 485 -4.38 -61.01 -72.69
N ARG A 486 -3.49 -61.43 -71.82
CA ARG A 486 -2.52 -62.54 -72.11
C ARG A 486 -3.21 -63.88 -72.24
N ARG A 487 -4.22 -64.17 -71.49
CA ARG A 487 -5.00 -65.41 -71.66
C ARG A 487 -5.83 -65.48 -72.92
N LYS A 488 -6.34 -64.35 -73.43
CA LYS A 488 -7.01 -64.27 -74.72
C LYS A 488 -6.07 -64.41 -75.94
N LYS A 489 -4.77 -64.03 -75.80
CA LYS A 489 -3.80 -64.19 -76.90
C LYS A 489 -3.27 -65.62 -77.00
N SER A 490 -3.18 -66.39 -75.90
CA SER A 490 -2.73 -67.79 -75.89
C SER A 490 -3.79 -68.78 -76.43
N GLN A 491 -5.06 -68.37 -76.48
CA GLN A 491 -6.13 -69.19 -77.12
C GLN A 491 -6.28 -68.95 -78.61
N ARG A 492 -5.64 -67.93 -79.20
CA ARG A 492 -5.67 -67.71 -80.68
C ARG A 492 -4.46 -68.31 -81.43
N LEU A 493 -3.50 -68.93 -80.71
CA LEU A 493 -2.36 -69.59 -81.27
C LEU A 493 -2.48 -71.13 -81.24
N LYS A 494 -3.66 -71.69 -80.87
CA LYS A 494 -4.02 -73.10 -80.94
C LYS A 494 -5.30 -73.35 -81.75
N LYS A 495 -5.46 -72.71 -82.94
CA LYS A 495 -6.29 -73.09 -84.02
C LYS A 495 -5.50 -73.00 -85.34
#